data_b946332b736112ec782cbf430c476fca
#
_entry.id   b946332b736112ec782cbf430c476fca
#
_cell.length_a   1.000
_cell.length_b   1.000
_cell.length_c   1.000
_cell.angle_alpha   90.00
_cell.angle_beta   90.00
_cell.angle_gamma   90.00
#
_symmetry.space_group_name_H-M   'P 1'
#
loop_
_entity.id
_entity.type
_entity.pdbx_description
1 polymer ?
#
loop_
_entity_poly.entity_id
_entity_poly.type
_entity_poly.pdbx_seq_one_letter_code
_entity_poly.pdbx_strand_id
1 'polypeptide(L)'
;MPPDSPAAPRPSATRDGVLAFAALGAALAVIGAAADAGPAVPAVSALLGLAVLGAVVRSTVRRRAEPYGPADRVTVARSVLVAVCAALLPVGLAPLLGAGPARPADAWCWALVAVGLPAWVLDGVDGRVARATGTTTRAGARLDQEVDAVLLLVLCVAVAARLGLPGAWWVLGIGALRYLFLLGLRVRPAWRRPLRFSSYRRTVAGVQGGVLLGALVPLVPGPLAAVATAAALGLLLVSFGRDVVGLERAGRGLS
;
A
#
# COMPACT_ATOMS: atom_id res chain seq x y z
N MET A 1 7.31 25.86 -34.80
CA MET A 1 6.85 24.58 -34.24
C MET A 1 5.63 24.89 -33.38
N PRO A 2 4.40 24.47 -33.71
CA PRO A 2 3.23 24.80 -32.90
C PRO A 2 3.31 24.10 -31.55
N PRO A 3 2.80 24.70 -30.45
CA PRO A 3 2.83 24.09 -29.14
C PRO A 3 2.00 22.80 -29.15
N ASP A 4 2.57 21.73 -28.56
CA ASP A 4 1.95 20.40 -28.44
C ASP A 4 0.55 20.51 -27.86
N SER A 5 -0.45 20.27 -28.69
CA SER A 5 -1.82 20.07 -28.22
C SER A 5 -1.85 18.93 -27.20
N PRO A 6 -2.56 19.09 -26.08
CA PRO A 6 -2.65 18.03 -25.09
C PRO A 6 -3.27 16.78 -25.72
N ALA A 7 -2.48 15.71 -25.88
CA ALA A 7 -2.96 14.46 -26.38
C ALA A 7 -4.16 13.96 -25.57
N ALA A 8 -5.25 13.61 -26.25
CA ALA A 8 -6.46 13.10 -25.63
C ALA A 8 -6.16 11.84 -24.78
N PRO A 9 -6.84 11.65 -23.64
CA PRO A 9 -6.67 10.48 -22.80
C PRO A 9 -6.97 9.21 -23.60
N ARG A 10 -6.16 8.16 -23.41
CA ARG A 10 -6.32 6.90 -24.13
C ARG A 10 -7.63 6.21 -23.71
N PRO A 11 -8.52 5.79 -24.64
CA PRO A 11 -9.85 5.25 -24.32
C PRO A 11 -9.81 4.07 -23.34
N SER A 12 -8.78 3.22 -23.39
CA SER A 12 -8.62 2.06 -22.52
C SER A 12 -8.31 2.44 -21.05
N ALA A 13 -7.42 3.40 -20.80
CA ALA A 13 -7.09 3.84 -19.45
C ALA A 13 -8.28 4.53 -18.77
N THR A 14 -9.05 5.31 -19.54
CA THR A 14 -10.25 5.98 -19.03
C THR A 14 -11.34 4.95 -18.70
N ARG A 15 -11.57 3.96 -19.58
CA ARG A 15 -12.55 2.89 -19.34
C ARG A 15 -12.20 2.09 -18.08
N ASP A 16 -10.96 1.66 -17.96
CA ASP A 16 -10.50 0.87 -16.81
C ASP A 16 -10.59 1.70 -15.51
N GLY A 17 -10.33 3.00 -15.58
CA GLY A 17 -10.55 3.93 -14.47
C GLY A 17 -12.02 4.05 -14.05
N VAL A 18 -12.94 4.16 -15.00
CA VAL A 18 -14.39 4.21 -14.72
C VAL A 18 -14.85 2.91 -14.06
N LEU A 19 -14.42 1.75 -14.58
CA LEU A 19 -14.75 0.46 -13.99
C LEU A 19 -14.19 0.32 -12.56
N ALA A 20 -12.97 0.81 -12.33
CA ALA A 20 -12.35 0.83 -11.01
C ALA A 20 -13.14 1.68 -10.00
N PHE A 21 -13.60 2.88 -10.40
CA PHE A 21 -14.43 3.70 -9.54
C PHE A 21 -15.82 3.08 -9.29
N ALA A 22 -16.42 2.44 -10.29
CA ALA A 22 -17.68 1.73 -10.12
C ALA A 22 -17.55 0.57 -9.12
N ALA A 23 -16.47 -0.23 -9.22
CA ALA A 23 -16.19 -1.31 -8.30
C ALA A 23 -15.95 -0.79 -6.86
N LEU A 24 -15.17 0.30 -6.71
CA LEU A 24 -15.01 0.94 -5.40
C LEU A 24 -16.33 1.47 -4.85
N GLY A 25 -17.17 2.11 -5.68
CA GLY A 25 -18.49 2.60 -5.30
C GLY A 25 -19.40 1.49 -4.76
N ALA A 26 -19.41 0.33 -5.43
CA ALA A 26 -20.15 -0.85 -4.95
C ALA A 26 -19.61 -1.35 -3.59
N ALA A 27 -18.28 -1.42 -3.42
CA ALA A 27 -17.67 -1.81 -2.16
C ALA A 27 -17.99 -0.81 -1.04
N LEU A 28 -17.95 0.49 -1.31
CA LEU A 28 -18.31 1.54 -0.34
C LEU A 28 -19.79 1.47 0.08
N ALA A 29 -20.68 1.14 -0.85
CA ALA A 29 -22.10 0.93 -0.53
C ALA A 29 -22.28 -0.26 0.44
N VAL A 30 -21.56 -1.36 0.22
CA VAL A 30 -21.58 -2.53 1.12
C VAL A 30 -20.98 -2.17 2.49
N ILE A 31 -19.83 -1.47 2.51
CA ILE A 31 -19.19 -1.02 3.76
C ILE A 31 -20.14 -0.10 4.53
N GLY A 32 -20.78 0.87 3.85
CA GLY A 32 -21.72 1.80 4.47
C GLY A 32 -22.97 1.13 5.04
N ALA A 33 -23.50 0.11 4.32
CA ALA A 33 -24.65 -0.66 4.78
C ALA A 33 -24.32 -1.60 5.95
N ALA A 34 -23.08 -2.13 6.01
CA ALA A 34 -22.62 -3.03 7.05
C ALA A 34 -22.05 -2.30 8.29
N ALA A 35 -21.69 -1.02 8.14
CA ALA A 35 -21.15 -0.23 9.25
C ALA A 35 -22.30 0.27 10.14
N ASP A 36 -22.46 -0.37 11.29
CA ASP A 36 -23.35 0.13 12.36
C ASP A 36 -22.66 1.26 13.13
N ALA A 37 -22.35 2.34 12.41
CA ALA A 37 -21.60 3.49 12.91
C ALA A 37 -22.19 4.78 12.32
N GLY A 38 -22.07 5.87 13.07
CA GLY A 38 -22.58 7.18 12.64
C GLY A 38 -22.06 7.63 11.27
N PRO A 39 -22.69 8.64 10.64
CA PRO A 39 -22.45 9.02 9.23
C PRO A 39 -21.01 9.47 8.93
N ALA A 40 -20.23 9.81 9.95
CA ALA A 40 -18.83 10.18 9.77
C ALA A 40 -17.96 9.00 9.29
N VAL A 41 -18.24 7.77 9.75
CA VAL A 41 -17.44 6.60 9.39
C VAL A 41 -17.52 6.30 7.90
N PRO A 42 -18.70 6.13 7.28
CA PRO A 42 -18.79 5.90 5.84
C PRO A 42 -18.25 7.09 5.01
N ALA A 43 -18.39 8.33 5.50
CA ALA A 43 -17.84 9.49 4.81
C ALA A 43 -16.30 9.46 4.76
N VAL A 44 -15.65 9.15 5.88
CA VAL A 44 -14.18 8.99 5.94
C VAL A 44 -13.72 7.78 5.13
N SER A 45 -14.46 6.67 5.17
CA SER A 45 -14.22 5.48 4.34
C SER A 45 -14.24 5.82 2.85
N ALA A 46 -15.25 6.55 2.41
CA ALA A 46 -15.35 7.01 1.02
C ALA A 46 -14.18 7.94 0.65
N LEU A 47 -13.85 8.91 1.53
CA LEU A 47 -12.74 9.83 1.30
C LEU A 47 -11.42 9.09 1.10
N LEU A 48 -11.09 8.15 2.00
CA LEU A 48 -9.84 7.39 1.92
C LEU A 48 -9.79 6.51 0.68
N GLY A 49 -10.85 5.75 0.39
CA GLY A 49 -10.92 4.91 -0.82
C GLY A 49 -10.79 5.71 -2.10
N LEU A 50 -11.53 6.82 -2.22
CA LEU A 50 -11.48 7.71 -3.36
C LEU A 50 -10.12 8.42 -3.51
N ALA A 51 -9.49 8.81 -2.41
CA ALA A 51 -8.16 9.44 -2.43
C ALA A 51 -7.11 8.46 -2.98
N VAL A 52 -7.09 7.21 -2.51
CA VAL A 52 -6.16 6.17 -2.97
C VAL A 52 -6.38 5.87 -4.45
N LEU A 53 -7.60 5.51 -4.84
CA LEU A 53 -7.90 5.15 -6.23
C LEU A 53 -7.74 6.34 -7.17
N GLY A 54 -8.17 7.53 -6.76
CA GLY A 54 -8.06 8.76 -7.52
C GLY A 54 -6.60 9.14 -7.81
N ALA A 55 -5.70 8.96 -6.85
CA ALA A 55 -4.27 9.19 -7.04
C ALA A 55 -3.69 8.25 -8.10
N VAL A 56 -4.04 6.95 -8.06
CA VAL A 56 -3.60 5.93 -9.03
C VAL A 56 -4.14 6.23 -10.42
N VAL A 57 -5.44 6.39 -10.56
CA VAL A 57 -6.09 6.65 -11.87
C VAL A 57 -5.57 7.95 -12.47
N ARG A 58 -5.44 9.02 -11.67
CA ARG A 58 -4.84 10.29 -12.11
C ARG A 58 -3.41 10.10 -12.62
N SER A 59 -2.59 9.31 -11.90
CA SER A 59 -1.22 9.01 -12.32
C SER A 59 -1.20 8.28 -13.65
N THR A 60 -2.08 7.28 -13.84
CA THR A 60 -2.16 6.45 -15.06
C THR A 60 -2.63 7.25 -16.27
N VAL A 61 -3.70 8.05 -16.10
CA VAL A 61 -4.28 8.87 -17.18
C VAL A 61 -3.34 10.01 -17.60
N ARG A 62 -2.58 10.59 -16.66
CA ARG A 62 -1.63 11.68 -16.95
C ARG A 62 -0.33 11.23 -17.62
N ARG A 63 -0.04 9.94 -17.68
CA ARG A 63 1.13 9.39 -18.38
C ARG A 63 0.92 9.47 -19.88
N ARG A 64 1.45 10.52 -20.52
CA ARG A 64 1.29 10.75 -21.97
C ARG A 64 2.36 10.08 -22.81
N ALA A 65 3.56 9.89 -22.26
CA ALA A 65 4.74 9.41 -22.97
C ALA A 65 4.87 7.88 -23.01
N GLU A 66 4.25 7.16 -22.07
CA GLU A 66 4.39 5.70 -21.94
C GLU A 66 3.11 4.96 -22.33
N PRO A 67 3.19 3.82 -23.03
CA PRO A 67 2.01 3.05 -23.43
C PRO A 67 1.29 2.45 -22.20
N TYR A 68 -0.04 2.54 -22.20
CA TYR A 68 -0.90 1.84 -21.23
C TYR A 68 -1.02 0.37 -21.66
N GLY A 69 -0.54 -0.54 -20.83
CA GLY A 69 -0.41 -1.96 -21.14
C GLY A 69 -1.18 -2.89 -20.20
N PRO A 70 -1.07 -4.21 -20.43
CA PRO A 70 -1.68 -5.22 -19.57
C PRO A 70 -1.24 -5.11 -18.09
N ALA A 71 0.02 -4.79 -17.83
CA ALA A 71 0.55 -4.60 -16.49
C ALA A 71 -0.15 -3.44 -15.77
N ASP A 72 -0.39 -2.31 -16.45
CA ASP A 72 -1.10 -1.17 -15.86
C ASP A 72 -2.54 -1.53 -15.46
N ARG A 73 -3.21 -2.41 -16.22
CA ARG A 73 -4.54 -2.90 -15.88
C ARG A 73 -4.54 -3.71 -14.60
N VAL A 74 -3.54 -4.58 -14.42
CA VAL A 74 -3.40 -5.35 -13.17
C VAL A 74 -3.15 -4.40 -12.00
N THR A 75 -2.27 -3.41 -12.17
CA THR A 75 -2.00 -2.39 -11.13
C THR A 75 -3.26 -1.58 -10.79
N VAL A 76 -4.08 -1.19 -11.79
CA VAL A 76 -5.36 -0.48 -11.55
C VAL A 76 -6.34 -1.40 -10.81
N ALA A 77 -6.50 -2.66 -11.22
CA ALA A 77 -7.38 -3.62 -10.55
C ALA A 77 -6.92 -3.86 -9.09
N ARG A 78 -5.62 -4.04 -8.87
CA ARG A 78 -5.02 -4.15 -7.52
C ARG A 78 -5.27 -2.91 -6.67
N SER A 79 -5.18 -1.73 -7.26
CA SER A 79 -5.41 -0.47 -6.54
C SER A 79 -6.86 -0.30 -6.04
N VAL A 80 -7.84 -0.94 -6.69
CA VAL A 80 -9.21 -1.01 -6.15
C VAL A 80 -9.23 -1.78 -4.83
N LEU A 81 -8.56 -2.93 -4.78
CA LEU A 81 -8.47 -3.73 -3.54
C LEU A 81 -7.77 -2.95 -2.42
N VAL A 82 -6.68 -2.26 -2.74
CA VAL A 82 -5.97 -1.39 -1.78
C VAL A 82 -6.85 -0.24 -1.30
N ALA A 83 -7.62 0.38 -2.20
CA ALA A 83 -8.58 1.42 -1.87
C ALA A 83 -9.70 0.92 -0.95
N VAL A 84 -10.19 -0.30 -1.18
CA VAL A 84 -11.18 -0.96 -0.30
C VAL A 84 -10.56 -1.26 1.08
N CYS A 85 -9.31 -1.76 1.14
CA CYS A 85 -8.61 -1.92 2.43
C CYS A 85 -8.50 -0.58 3.19
N ALA A 86 -8.16 0.51 2.50
CA ALA A 86 -8.10 1.84 3.09
C ALA A 86 -9.48 2.32 3.59
N ALA A 87 -10.53 2.05 2.81
CA ALA A 87 -11.91 2.37 3.17
C ALA A 87 -12.45 1.56 4.36
N LEU A 88 -11.90 0.38 4.63
CA LEU A 88 -12.25 -0.43 5.80
C LEU A 88 -11.61 0.10 7.09
N LEU A 89 -10.55 0.90 7.04
CA LEU A 89 -9.86 1.38 8.26
C LEU A 89 -10.78 2.15 9.21
N PRO A 90 -11.59 3.14 8.78
CA PRO A 90 -12.44 3.90 9.69
C PRO A 90 -13.42 3.04 10.46
N VAL A 91 -13.92 1.94 9.85
CA VAL A 91 -14.82 0.99 10.50
C VAL A 91 -14.15 0.33 11.71
N GLY A 92 -12.90 -0.13 11.56
CA GLY A 92 -12.16 -0.75 12.66
C GLY A 92 -11.57 0.24 13.66
N LEU A 93 -11.41 1.51 13.26
CA LEU A 93 -10.91 2.57 14.13
C LEU A 93 -12.04 3.31 14.89
N ALA A 94 -13.30 3.15 14.47
CA ALA A 94 -14.46 3.77 15.10
C ALA A 94 -14.53 3.56 16.63
N PRO A 95 -14.22 2.35 17.17
CA PRO A 95 -14.17 2.11 18.60
C PRO A 95 -13.17 3.01 19.35
N LEU A 96 -12.03 3.29 18.74
CA LEU A 96 -10.97 4.12 19.31
C LEU A 96 -11.36 5.60 19.37
N LEU A 97 -12.33 6.01 18.55
CA LEU A 97 -12.88 7.36 18.50
C LEU A 97 -14.19 7.49 19.30
N GLY A 98 -14.54 6.47 20.08
CA GLY A 98 -15.79 6.45 20.85
C GLY A 98 -17.06 6.21 20.01
N ALA A 99 -16.91 5.81 18.76
CA ALA A 99 -18.00 5.55 17.82
C ALA A 99 -18.09 4.05 17.53
N GLY A 100 -18.87 3.30 18.32
CA GLY A 100 -19.10 1.86 18.11
C GLY A 100 -18.56 0.96 19.22
N PRO A 101 -18.57 -0.37 19.04
CA PRO A 101 -18.15 -1.35 20.04
C PRO A 101 -16.64 -1.23 20.36
N ALA A 102 -16.27 -1.60 21.59
CA ALA A 102 -14.95 -1.35 22.18
C ALA A 102 -13.72 -2.02 21.48
N ARG A 103 -13.93 -2.88 20.50
CA ARG A 103 -12.86 -3.53 19.70
C ARG A 103 -13.30 -3.76 18.26
N PRO A 104 -12.36 -3.76 17.31
CA PRO A 104 -12.66 -4.19 15.95
C PRO A 104 -13.18 -5.62 15.97
N ALA A 105 -14.30 -5.85 15.28
CA ALA A 105 -14.88 -7.18 15.16
C ALA A 105 -13.97 -8.10 14.33
N ASP A 106 -13.98 -9.40 14.63
CA ASP A 106 -13.26 -10.41 13.82
C ASP A 106 -13.68 -10.36 12.35
N ALA A 107 -14.94 -10.05 12.07
CA ALA A 107 -15.45 -9.85 10.71
C ALA A 107 -14.71 -8.74 9.96
N TRP A 108 -14.34 -7.65 10.62
CA TRP A 108 -13.52 -6.60 10.02
C TRP A 108 -12.10 -7.08 9.69
N CYS A 109 -11.48 -7.83 10.60
CA CYS A 109 -10.18 -8.45 10.34
C CYS A 109 -10.24 -9.41 9.15
N TRP A 110 -11.27 -10.27 9.08
CA TRP A 110 -11.48 -11.17 7.96
C TRP A 110 -11.74 -10.44 6.65
N ALA A 111 -12.50 -9.34 6.67
CA ALA A 111 -12.70 -8.51 5.49
C ALA A 111 -11.39 -7.92 4.95
N LEU A 112 -10.53 -7.41 5.85
CA LEU A 112 -9.19 -6.92 5.48
C LEU A 112 -8.29 -8.03 4.92
N VAL A 113 -8.32 -9.23 5.49
CA VAL A 113 -7.56 -10.39 4.97
C VAL A 113 -8.09 -10.81 3.61
N ALA A 114 -9.42 -10.92 3.46
CA ALA A 114 -10.06 -11.34 2.22
C ALA A 114 -9.78 -10.40 1.04
N VAL A 115 -9.65 -9.10 1.30
CA VAL A 115 -9.34 -8.09 0.25
C VAL A 115 -7.83 -7.85 0.14
N GLY A 116 -7.11 -7.82 1.25
CA GLY A 116 -5.68 -7.51 1.28
C GLY A 116 -4.81 -8.64 0.74
N LEU A 117 -5.20 -9.91 0.97
CA LEU A 117 -4.45 -11.05 0.47
C LEU A 117 -4.40 -11.10 -1.07
N PRO A 118 -5.54 -10.98 -1.80
CA PRO A 118 -5.48 -10.84 -3.26
C PRO A 118 -4.69 -9.62 -3.71
N ALA A 119 -4.80 -8.47 -3.03
CA ALA A 119 -4.03 -7.28 -3.35
C ALA A 119 -2.52 -7.51 -3.24
N TRP A 120 -2.09 -8.23 -2.22
CA TRP A 120 -0.68 -8.59 -2.01
C TRP A 120 -0.18 -9.65 -3.02
N VAL A 121 -0.99 -10.67 -3.32
CA VAL A 121 -0.63 -11.71 -4.31
C VAL A 121 -0.54 -11.15 -5.72
N LEU A 122 -1.44 -10.24 -6.11
CA LEU A 122 -1.44 -9.60 -7.42
C LEU A 122 -0.19 -8.75 -7.67
N ASP A 123 0.48 -8.25 -6.63
CA ASP A 123 1.79 -7.58 -6.73
C ASP A 123 2.85 -8.45 -7.44
N GLY A 124 2.88 -9.73 -7.10
CA GLY A 124 3.76 -10.68 -7.80
C GLY A 124 3.33 -10.98 -9.24
N VAL A 125 2.06 -10.77 -9.60
CA VAL A 125 1.50 -11.07 -10.92
C VAL A 125 1.80 -9.95 -11.90
N ASP A 126 1.57 -8.68 -11.53
CA ASP A 126 1.79 -7.53 -12.43
C ASP A 126 3.26 -7.40 -12.84
N GLY A 127 4.20 -7.63 -11.93
CA GLY A 127 5.62 -7.69 -12.25
C GLY A 127 5.98 -8.83 -13.21
N ARG A 128 5.31 -10.00 -13.12
CA ARG A 128 5.50 -11.12 -14.06
C ARG A 128 4.92 -10.77 -15.44
N VAL A 129 3.71 -10.22 -15.46
CA VAL A 129 3.05 -9.79 -16.70
C VAL A 129 3.87 -8.72 -17.40
N ALA A 130 4.36 -7.70 -16.70
CA ALA A 130 5.19 -6.65 -17.26
C ALA A 130 6.46 -7.19 -17.92
N ARG A 131 7.14 -8.16 -17.29
CA ARG A 131 8.33 -8.82 -17.86
C ARG A 131 7.99 -9.72 -19.04
N ALA A 132 6.91 -10.48 -18.98
CA ALA A 132 6.49 -11.39 -20.04
C ALA A 132 6.02 -10.64 -21.29
N THR A 133 5.41 -9.46 -21.14
CA THR A 133 4.89 -8.66 -22.26
C THR A 133 5.87 -7.57 -22.73
N GLY A 134 7.04 -7.42 -22.10
CA GLY A 134 7.99 -6.36 -22.42
C GLY A 134 7.47 -4.94 -22.15
N THR A 135 6.42 -4.79 -21.35
CA THR A 135 5.74 -3.51 -21.08
C THR A 135 6.23 -2.84 -19.77
N THR A 136 7.43 -3.17 -19.32
CA THR A 136 8.03 -2.53 -18.14
C THR A 136 8.32 -1.07 -18.41
N THR A 137 7.69 -0.17 -17.66
CA THR A 137 7.95 1.27 -17.73
C THR A 137 8.44 1.80 -16.38
N ARG A 138 9.23 2.89 -16.40
CA ARG A 138 9.71 3.52 -15.16
C ARG A 138 8.57 4.10 -14.32
N ALA A 139 7.56 4.65 -14.99
CA ALA A 139 6.41 5.23 -14.31
C ALA A 139 5.48 4.12 -13.77
N GLY A 140 5.32 2.99 -14.48
CA GLY A 140 4.62 1.80 -14.00
C GLY A 140 5.23 1.26 -12.72
N ALA A 141 6.55 1.04 -12.73
CA ALA A 141 7.27 0.55 -11.56
C ALA A 141 7.20 1.49 -10.35
N ARG A 142 7.19 2.82 -10.56
CA ARG A 142 6.99 3.79 -9.46
C ARG A 142 5.58 3.72 -8.88
N LEU A 143 4.57 3.64 -9.75
CA LEU A 143 3.18 3.55 -9.30
C LEU A 143 2.94 2.27 -8.51
N ASP A 144 3.45 1.17 -9.00
CA ASP A 144 3.41 -0.12 -8.33
C ASP A 144 4.00 -0.04 -6.91
N GLN A 145 5.20 0.53 -6.78
CA GLN A 145 5.82 0.78 -5.47
C GLN A 145 5.00 1.70 -4.55
N GLU A 146 4.26 2.69 -5.09
CA GLU A 146 3.40 3.54 -4.27
C GLU A 146 2.15 2.78 -3.81
N VAL A 147 1.54 1.96 -4.67
CA VAL A 147 0.39 1.12 -4.30
C VAL A 147 0.77 0.13 -3.20
N ASP A 148 1.97 -0.50 -3.30
CA ASP A 148 2.51 -1.36 -2.24
C ASP A 148 2.72 -0.63 -0.93
N ALA A 149 3.31 0.56 -0.98
CA ALA A 149 3.56 1.33 0.23
C ALA A 149 2.25 1.73 0.94
N VAL A 150 1.22 2.06 0.17
CA VAL A 150 -0.12 2.35 0.71
C VAL A 150 -0.72 1.10 1.32
N LEU A 151 -0.66 -0.07 0.64
CA LEU A 151 -1.15 -1.32 1.20
C LEU A 151 -0.47 -1.66 2.52
N LEU A 152 0.86 -1.61 2.57
CA LEU A 152 1.62 -1.87 3.80
C LEU A 152 1.23 -0.91 4.92
N LEU A 153 1.08 0.39 4.64
CA LEU A 153 0.67 1.37 5.63
C LEU A 153 -0.74 1.09 6.16
N VAL A 154 -1.69 0.77 5.29
CA VAL A 154 -3.05 0.39 5.65
C VAL A 154 -3.05 -0.84 6.55
N LEU A 155 -2.30 -1.88 6.17
CA LEU A 155 -2.18 -3.10 6.98
C LEU A 155 -1.50 -2.82 8.34
N CYS A 156 -0.50 -1.95 8.40
CA CYS A 156 0.13 -1.54 9.66
C CYS A 156 -0.86 -0.87 10.61
N VAL A 157 -1.68 0.06 10.09
CA VAL A 157 -2.73 0.73 10.89
C VAL A 157 -3.75 -0.29 11.40
N ALA A 158 -4.16 -1.22 10.52
CA ALA A 158 -5.12 -2.25 10.88
C ALA A 158 -4.58 -3.21 11.96
N VAL A 159 -3.33 -3.67 11.83
CA VAL A 159 -2.68 -4.53 12.85
C VAL A 159 -2.50 -3.78 14.17
N ALA A 160 -2.09 -2.51 14.11
CA ALA A 160 -1.96 -1.69 15.32
C ALA A 160 -3.31 -1.52 16.04
N ALA A 161 -4.40 -1.31 15.28
CA ALA A 161 -5.76 -1.24 15.83
C ALA A 161 -6.17 -2.58 16.47
N ARG A 162 -5.91 -3.71 15.81
CA ARG A 162 -6.21 -5.05 16.33
C ARG A 162 -5.44 -5.38 17.60
N LEU A 163 -4.15 -5.03 17.66
CA LEU A 163 -3.28 -5.31 18.80
C LEU A 163 -3.51 -4.35 19.98
N GLY A 164 -4.27 -3.27 19.77
CA GLY A 164 -4.60 -2.28 20.80
C GLY A 164 -3.71 -1.05 20.76
N LEU A 165 -4.12 -0.04 19.96
CA LEU A 165 -3.58 1.30 20.09
C LEU A 165 -3.95 1.89 21.47
N PRO A 166 -3.04 2.65 22.16
CA PRO A 166 -1.74 3.14 21.67
C PRO A 166 -0.57 2.18 21.86
N GLY A 167 -0.71 1.05 22.53
CA GLY A 167 0.41 0.15 22.85
C GLY A 167 1.15 -0.44 21.61
N ALA A 168 0.46 -0.59 20.48
CA ALA A 168 0.98 -1.18 19.27
C ALA A 168 1.41 -0.15 18.18
N TRP A 169 1.60 1.14 18.53
CA TRP A 169 1.98 2.20 17.58
C TRP A 169 3.27 1.88 16.81
N TRP A 170 4.19 1.12 17.38
CA TRP A 170 5.46 0.73 16.77
C TRP A 170 5.30 -0.07 15.47
N VAL A 171 4.17 -0.75 15.28
CA VAL A 171 3.84 -1.47 14.03
C VAL A 171 3.83 -0.50 12.83
N LEU A 172 3.43 0.75 13.04
CA LEU A 172 3.44 1.79 12.00
C LEU A 172 4.84 2.03 11.43
N GLY A 173 5.90 1.71 12.20
CA GLY A 173 7.28 1.79 11.77
C GLY A 173 7.55 0.98 10.49
N ILE A 174 6.87 -0.16 10.29
CA ILE A 174 7.01 -0.98 9.07
C ILE A 174 6.62 -0.17 7.84
N GLY A 175 5.45 0.47 7.84
CA GLY A 175 4.98 1.30 6.72
C GLY A 175 5.70 2.64 6.61
N ALA A 176 6.09 3.25 7.74
CA ALA A 176 6.70 4.56 7.78
C ALA A 176 8.15 4.58 7.26
N LEU A 177 8.92 3.51 7.43
CA LEU A 177 10.34 3.44 7.06
C LEU A 177 10.60 3.81 5.60
N ARG A 178 9.71 3.42 4.67
CA ARG A 178 9.80 3.83 3.28
C ARG A 178 9.74 5.35 3.12
N TYR A 179 8.77 6.00 3.78
CA TYR A 179 8.58 7.45 3.69
C TYR A 179 9.71 8.20 4.39
N LEU A 180 10.23 7.66 5.49
CA LEU A 180 11.43 8.18 6.17
C LEU A 180 12.66 8.12 5.26
N PHE A 181 12.81 7.05 4.46
CA PHE A 181 13.88 6.97 3.47
C PHE A 181 13.72 8.02 2.37
N LEU A 182 12.52 8.18 1.83
CA LEU A 182 12.24 9.19 0.82
C LEU A 182 12.51 10.62 1.35
N LEU A 183 12.21 10.87 2.61
CA LEU A 183 12.56 12.12 3.28
C LEU A 183 14.09 12.25 3.43
N GLY A 184 14.78 11.19 3.83
CA GLY A 184 16.23 11.12 3.91
C GLY A 184 16.93 11.46 2.59
N LEU A 185 16.39 10.99 1.46
CA LEU A 185 16.90 11.35 0.11
C LEU A 185 16.85 12.85 -0.19
N ARG A 186 15.94 13.61 0.45
CA ARG A 186 15.86 15.06 0.28
C ARG A 186 16.92 15.79 1.11
N VAL A 187 17.22 15.27 2.29
CA VAL A 187 18.13 15.90 3.27
C VAL A 187 19.58 15.46 3.06
N ARG A 188 19.83 14.21 2.60
CA ARG A 188 21.17 13.61 2.45
C ARG A 188 21.47 13.31 0.99
N PRO A 189 22.28 14.14 0.30
CA PRO A 189 22.66 13.89 -1.11
C PRO A 189 23.37 12.54 -1.33
N ALA A 190 24.12 12.05 -0.33
CA ALA A 190 24.80 10.75 -0.37
C ALA A 190 23.85 9.58 -0.61
N TRP A 191 22.59 9.68 -0.14
CA TRP A 191 21.58 8.63 -0.27
C TRP A 191 20.96 8.57 -1.67
N ARG A 192 21.15 9.56 -2.53
CA ARG A 192 20.64 9.58 -3.92
C ARG A 192 21.41 8.64 -4.86
N ARG A 193 22.47 8.01 -4.38
CA ARG A 193 23.23 7.02 -5.15
C ARG A 193 22.39 5.76 -5.38
N PRO A 194 22.53 5.09 -6.56
CA PRO A 194 21.81 3.86 -6.82
C PRO A 194 22.22 2.77 -5.82
N LEU A 195 21.24 2.23 -5.11
CA LEU A 195 21.45 1.07 -4.23
C LEU A 195 21.80 -0.16 -5.08
N ARG A 196 22.81 -0.91 -4.67
CA ARG A 196 23.13 -2.21 -5.27
C ARG A 196 21.91 -3.14 -5.19
N PHE A 197 21.72 -3.98 -6.20
CA PHE A 197 20.70 -5.02 -6.18
C PHE A 197 20.92 -5.94 -4.98
N SER A 198 19.87 -6.17 -4.17
CA SER A 198 19.93 -7.05 -3.01
C SER A 198 18.67 -7.93 -2.98
N SER A 199 18.89 -9.25 -3.18
CA SER A 199 17.81 -10.25 -3.03
C SER A 199 17.25 -10.25 -1.61
N TYR A 200 18.12 -10.06 -0.59
CA TYR A 200 17.72 -9.97 0.81
C TYR A 200 16.69 -8.86 1.04
N ARG A 201 16.95 -7.65 0.54
CA ARG A 201 16.02 -6.51 0.66
C ARG A 201 14.65 -6.80 0.02
N ARG A 202 14.65 -7.44 -1.17
CA ARG A 202 13.40 -7.84 -1.85
C ARG A 202 12.62 -8.86 -1.03
N THR A 203 13.30 -9.88 -0.49
CA THR A 203 12.67 -10.90 0.35
C THR A 203 12.11 -10.28 1.62
N VAL A 204 12.87 -9.44 2.33
CA VAL A 204 12.40 -8.75 3.54
C VAL A 204 11.16 -7.90 3.24
N ALA A 205 11.15 -7.14 2.14
CA ALA A 205 10.00 -6.34 1.74
C ALA A 205 8.77 -7.21 1.43
N GLY A 206 8.95 -8.33 0.72
CA GLY A 206 7.85 -9.26 0.42
C GLY A 206 7.26 -9.93 1.66
N VAL A 207 8.09 -10.30 2.63
CA VAL A 207 7.65 -10.94 3.88
C VAL A 207 6.78 -10.00 4.73
N GLN A 208 7.02 -8.68 4.68
CA GLN A 208 6.26 -7.72 5.50
C GLN A 208 4.75 -7.80 5.27
N GLY A 209 4.31 -7.84 4.01
CA GLY A 209 2.89 -7.96 3.68
C GLY A 209 2.26 -9.25 4.19
N GLY A 210 2.96 -10.37 4.01
CA GLY A 210 2.50 -11.68 4.52
C GLY A 210 2.39 -11.73 6.04
N VAL A 211 3.37 -11.17 6.76
CA VAL A 211 3.33 -11.11 8.24
C VAL A 211 2.19 -10.21 8.72
N LEU A 212 1.97 -9.05 8.11
CA LEU A 212 0.89 -8.15 8.49
C LEU A 212 -0.49 -8.77 8.21
N LEU A 213 -0.65 -9.45 7.07
CA LEU A 213 -1.89 -10.17 6.75
C LEU A 213 -2.12 -11.33 7.72
N GLY A 214 -1.07 -12.11 8.03
CA GLY A 214 -1.15 -13.17 9.04
C GLY A 214 -1.49 -12.63 10.43
N ALA A 215 -0.94 -11.48 10.81
CA ALA A 215 -1.25 -10.82 12.05
C ALA A 215 -2.69 -10.28 12.12
N LEU A 216 -3.39 -10.11 11.00
CA LEU A 216 -4.81 -9.74 10.95
C LEU A 216 -5.75 -10.95 11.06
N VAL A 217 -5.27 -12.19 10.85
CA VAL A 217 -6.10 -13.39 10.95
C VAL A 217 -6.59 -13.56 12.39
N PRO A 218 -7.92 -13.57 12.67
CA PRO A 218 -8.46 -13.64 14.04
C PRO A 218 -8.05 -14.89 14.81
N LEU A 219 -7.77 -16.00 14.10
CA LEU A 219 -7.30 -17.26 14.68
C LEU A 219 -5.87 -17.15 15.25
N VAL A 220 -5.08 -16.15 14.85
CA VAL A 220 -3.73 -15.94 15.36
C VAL A 220 -3.82 -15.23 16.70
N PRO A 221 -3.28 -15.79 17.80
CA PRO A 221 -3.27 -15.13 19.10
C PRO A 221 -2.55 -13.78 19.06
N GLY A 222 -3.10 -12.75 19.75
CA GLY A 222 -2.53 -11.40 19.78
C GLY A 222 -1.04 -11.37 20.14
N PRO A 223 -0.55 -12.08 21.17
CA PRO A 223 0.88 -12.12 21.50
C PRO A 223 1.74 -12.69 20.36
N LEU A 224 1.27 -13.71 19.64
CA LEU A 224 1.98 -14.28 18.50
C LEU A 224 2.03 -13.26 17.33
N ALA A 225 0.92 -12.59 17.05
CA ALA A 225 0.86 -11.54 16.04
C ALA A 225 1.84 -10.38 16.39
N ALA A 226 1.90 -9.98 17.67
CA ALA A 226 2.83 -8.95 18.14
C ALA A 226 4.30 -9.38 17.98
N VAL A 227 4.66 -10.59 18.37
CA VAL A 227 6.02 -11.12 18.19
C VAL A 227 6.40 -11.21 16.71
N ALA A 228 5.51 -11.74 15.86
CA ALA A 228 5.77 -11.85 14.43
C ALA A 228 5.98 -10.48 13.77
N THR A 229 5.14 -9.49 14.09
CA THR A 229 5.29 -8.13 13.56
C THR A 229 6.51 -7.41 14.13
N ALA A 230 6.88 -7.64 15.39
CA ALA A 230 8.12 -7.10 15.97
C ALA A 230 9.37 -7.68 15.28
N ALA A 231 9.38 -9.00 15.03
CA ALA A 231 10.45 -9.65 14.28
C ALA A 231 10.56 -9.10 12.86
N ALA A 232 9.42 -8.91 12.18
CA ALA A 232 9.36 -8.31 10.84
C ALA A 232 9.92 -6.88 10.82
N LEU A 233 9.54 -6.04 11.81
CA LEU A 233 10.11 -4.71 11.95
C LEU A 233 11.62 -4.76 12.20
N GLY A 234 12.08 -5.66 13.08
CA GLY A 234 13.51 -5.86 13.36
C GLY A 234 14.31 -6.22 12.10
N LEU A 235 13.82 -7.17 11.29
CA LEU A 235 14.43 -7.54 10.02
C LEU A 235 14.47 -6.35 9.05
N LEU A 236 13.41 -5.55 9.00
CA LEU A 236 13.33 -4.37 8.15
C LEU A 236 14.34 -3.29 8.60
N LEU A 237 14.45 -3.03 9.91
CA LEU A 237 15.41 -2.09 10.47
C LEU A 237 16.85 -2.51 10.19
N VAL A 238 17.17 -3.79 10.32
CA VAL A 238 18.51 -4.33 9.97
C VAL A 238 18.78 -4.16 8.48
N SER A 239 17.82 -4.51 7.62
CA SER A 239 17.95 -4.35 6.16
C SER A 239 18.20 -2.89 5.78
N PHE A 240 17.41 -2.01 6.34
CA PHE A 240 17.48 -0.56 6.10
C PHE A 240 18.78 0.05 6.64
N GLY A 241 19.18 -0.31 7.87
CA GLY A 241 20.41 0.17 8.48
C GLY A 241 21.64 -0.21 7.65
N ARG A 242 21.68 -1.44 7.10
CA ARG A 242 22.76 -1.87 6.20
C ARG A 242 22.82 -1.03 4.92
N ASP A 243 21.65 -0.71 4.33
CA ASP A 243 21.59 0.13 3.13
C ASP A 243 22.08 1.55 3.43
N VAL A 244 21.64 2.16 4.53
CA VAL A 244 22.07 3.51 4.96
C VAL A 244 23.57 3.55 5.23
N VAL A 245 24.11 2.60 6.00
CA VAL A 245 25.55 2.51 6.28
C VAL A 245 26.35 2.36 4.99
N GLY A 246 25.86 1.53 4.04
CA GLY A 246 26.51 1.35 2.74
C GLY A 246 26.56 2.65 1.93
N LEU A 247 25.45 3.41 1.90
CA LEU A 247 25.37 4.71 1.21
C LEU A 247 26.29 5.76 1.86
N GLU A 248 26.34 5.83 3.18
CA GLU A 248 27.21 6.77 3.91
C GLU A 248 28.70 6.45 3.69
N ARG A 249 29.08 5.17 3.71
CA ARG A 249 30.47 4.74 3.42
C ARG A 249 30.87 5.10 1.99
N ALA A 250 30.01 4.79 1.02
CA ALA A 250 30.25 5.16 -0.38
C ALA A 250 30.28 6.69 -0.59
N GLY A 251 29.53 7.46 0.21
CA GLY A 251 29.55 8.92 0.21
C GLY A 251 30.85 9.53 0.71
N ARG A 252 31.53 8.85 1.65
CA ARG A 252 32.81 9.28 2.24
C ARG A 252 34.04 8.81 1.46
N GLY A 253 33.87 8.12 0.32
CA GLY A 253 34.98 7.55 -0.44
C GLY A 253 35.66 6.35 0.27
N LEU A 254 35.04 5.80 1.29
CA LEU A 254 35.49 4.62 2.02
C LEU A 254 34.81 3.39 1.42
N SER A 255 35.29 2.92 0.28
CA SER A 255 34.88 1.65 -0.34
C SER A 255 35.87 0.56 -0.05
#